data_1930a334227bf0d44801d40751e4d19e
#
_entry.id   1930a334227bf0d44801d40751e4d19e
#
_cell.length_a   1.000
_cell.length_b   1.000
_cell.length_c   1.000
_cell.angle_alpha   90.00
_cell.angle_beta   90.00
_cell.angle_gamma   90.00
#
_symmetry.space_group_name_H-M   'P 1'
#
loop_
_entity.id
_entity.type
_entity.pdbx_description
1 polymer ?
#
loop_
_entity_poly.entity_id
_entity_poly.type
_entity_poly.pdbx_seq_one_letter_code
_entity_poly.pdbx_strand_id
1 'polypeptide(L)'
;MAERESEVVSTSGFKVRPLSKREPGAGSRESEISEGSTASLTTNPDKPKQSRLHELTNELRELEAKLRLGGGIERIEKQHKQGKLTARERIDLLLDKDSFSQEIGLLVAYDQYDGGAPAAGVVTTVGRVSGREVVVVANDATVKAGSWWPETIKKILRAQEIAMRSRIPIIYLVDSAGVNLPYQGGVFPGQYGAARIFYYNSIMRRYLKVPQISAVMGPCIAGGAYLPALSDVIIMVEGTSFMGLGGANLVKGATGQTIDNETLGGARAHNELSGVAHYRVKNDEEAIAKIREFVAELPRKYSGLRTGDSDSFSQSSVRSPQSSKRPPEDIYEIIPENHRQPYDMRALLDCILDDGHLDEFQAYYAKEIVTGHASIAGIQMGVIANARGMFRDPSGGAPRFGGIVYTESAEKVAYFIDTCNRHGTPLLFVQDVSGFMVGPEVEHSGIIRAGARFVEAMATAIVPKIVLTVNHASGAGYYAMAGQGFDPNFIFSWPTGRMGVMEGESAVQAVFGSELDRLKKNGQDPTPELEIEMRSVRETYERELDAKYAAARGFVDAVIAPEETRGALELALRVSVNYSGPHLGQFVVPASLT
;
A
#
# COMPACT_ATOMS: atom_id res chain seq x y z
N MET A 1 29.34 -50.17 -28.79
CA MET A 1 29.36 -49.17 -29.84
C MET A 1 27.96 -48.59 -29.91
N ALA A 2 27.76 -47.44 -29.33
CA ALA A 2 26.64 -46.52 -29.56
C ALA A 2 27.02 -45.20 -28.86
N GLU A 3 27.28 -44.23 -29.66
CA GLU A 3 27.61 -42.87 -29.28
C GLU A 3 26.40 -42.24 -28.54
N ARG A 4 26.65 -41.60 -27.42
CA ARG A 4 25.69 -40.69 -26.75
C ARG A 4 26.12 -39.28 -27.02
N GLU A 5 25.36 -38.64 -27.87
CA GLU A 5 25.37 -37.19 -28.02
C GLU A 5 24.87 -36.52 -26.74
N SER A 6 25.64 -35.61 -26.22
CA SER A 6 25.30 -34.76 -25.08
C SER A 6 24.53 -33.54 -25.58
N GLU A 7 23.22 -33.49 -25.31
CA GLU A 7 22.43 -32.27 -25.47
C GLU A 7 22.78 -31.25 -24.38
N VAL A 8 23.24 -30.12 -24.84
CA VAL A 8 23.40 -28.89 -24.02
C VAL A 8 22.03 -28.28 -23.89
N VAL A 9 21.47 -28.31 -22.69
CA VAL A 9 20.20 -27.65 -22.36
C VAL A 9 20.47 -26.15 -22.19
N SER A 10 19.99 -25.35 -23.13
CA SER A 10 19.93 -23.89 -23.07
C SER A 10 18.78 -23.48 -22.16
N THR A 11 19.09 -22.83 -21.04
CA THR A 11 18.13 -22.20 -20.12
C THR A 11 17.84 -20.76 -20.57
N SER A 12 16.87 -20.56 -21.44
CA SER A 12 16.17 -19.28 -21.59
C SER A 12 14.85 -19.51 -22.33
N GLY A 13 13.80 -19.82 -21.56
CA GLY A 13 12.46 -20.07 -22.08
C GLY A 13 11.43 -19.07 -21.57
N PHE A 14 11.51 -17.79 -21.94
CA PHE A 14 10.36 -16.91 -21.85
C PHE A 14 9.60 -16.96 -23.18
N LYS A 15 8.51 -17.74 -23.22
CA LYS A 15 7.54 -17.67 -24.33
C LYS A 15 6.53 -16.57 -24.05
N VAL A 16 6.66 -15.48 -24.80
CA VAL A 16 5.60 -14.46 -24.92
C VAL A 16 4.51 -15.06 -25.83
N ARG A 17 3.28 -15.16 -25.32
CA ARG A 17 2.11 -15.52 -26.15
C ARG A 17 1.73 -14.33 -27.03
N PRO A 18 1.57 -14.51 -28.35
CA PRO A 18 1.08 -13.43 -29.20
C PRO A 18 -0.43 -13.21 -28.98
N LEU A 19 -0.81 -11.95 -28.85
CA LEU A 19 -2.19 -11.50 -28.84
C LEU A 19 -2.85 -11.77 -30.19
N SER A 20 -4.03 -12.38 -30.18
CA SER A 20 -4.83 -12.69 -31.35
C SER A 20 -5.14 -11.46 -32.19
N LYS A 21 -4.84 -11.53 -33.48
CA LYS A 21 -5.25 -10.56 -34.50
C LYS A 21 -6.77 -10.51 -34.62
N ARG A 22 -7.37 -9.36 -34.39
CA ARG A 22 -8.71 -9.03 -34.90
C ARG A 22 -8.53 -8.32 -36.24
N GLU A 23 -9.17 -8.84 -37.29
CA GLU A 23 -9.22 -8.25 -38.62
C GLU A 23 -10.04 -6.95 -38.60
N PRO A 24 -9.65 -5.91 -39.38
CA PRO A 24 -10.44 -4.70 -39.54
C PRO A 24 -11.50 -4.88 -40.64
N GLY A 25 -12.75 -4.64 -40.31
CA GLY A 25 -13.83 -4.52 -41.25
C GLY A 25 -13.68 -3.28 -42.12
N ALA A 26 -13.79 -3.48 -43.42
CA ALA A 26 -13.74 -2.44 -44.45
C ALA A 26 -14.94 -1.50 -44.41
N GLY A 27 -14.68 -0.22 -44.41
CA GLY A 27 -15.68 0.85 -44.56
C GLY A 27 -15.00 2.09 -45.12
N SER A 28 -15.01 2.18 -46.46
CA SER A 28 -14.53 3.33 -47.26
C SER A 28 -15.34 4.59 -46.97
N ARG A 29 -14.68 5.71 -46.72
CA ARG A 29 -15.12 7.06 -47.15
C ARG A 29 -13.91 7.95 -47.33
N GLU A 30 -13.68 8.33 -48.61
CA GLU A 30 -12.83 9.44 -49.00
C GLU A 30 -13.42 10.76 -48.51
N SER A 31 -12.59 11.67 -47.99
CA SER A 31 -12.82 13.12 -48.11
C SER A 31 -11.54 13.91 -47.87
N GLU A 32 -11.06 14.46 -48.90
CA GLU A 32 -10.48 15.80 -49.11
C GLU A 32 -9.39 16.30 -48.16
N ILE A 33 -8.21 16.39 -48.76
CA ILE A 33 -7.06 17.18 -48.32
C ILE A 33 -7.41 18.67 -48.50
N SER A 34 -7.41 19.45 -47.43
CA SER A 34 -7.32 20.91 -47.49
C SER A 34 -6.03 21.36 -46.79
N GLU A 35 -5.20 22.02 -47.56
CA GLU A 35 -3.97 22.70 -47.16
C GLU A 35 -4.26 23.87 -46.20
N GLY A 36 -3.37 24.03 -45.21
CA GLY A 36 -2.97 25.34 -44.74
C GLY A 36 -3.77 25.98 -43.62
N SER A 37 -3.33 25.78 -42.39
CA SER A 37 -3.36 26.83 -41.39
C SER A 37 -2.30 26.60 -40.32
N THR A 38 -1.20 27.34 -40.40
CA THR A 38 -0.27 27.52 -39.26
C THR A 38 -0.99 28.31 -38.17
N ALA A 39 -1.68 27.61 -37.28
CA ALA A 39 -2.19 28.21 -36.08
C ALA A 39 -1.02 28.42 -35.11
N SER A 40 -0.57 29.65 -34.98
CA SER A 40 0.31 30.10 -33.89
C SER A 40 -0.38 29.78 -32.55
N LEU A 41 0.20 28.87 -31.79
CA LEU A 41 -0.12 28.67 -30.40
C LEU A 41 0.27 29.94 -29.64
N THR A 42 -0.67 30.90 -29.54
CA THR A 42 -0.57 31.98 -28.57
C THR A 42 -0.79 31.37 -27.18
N THR A 43 0.30 31.00 -26.55
CA THR A 43 0.34 30.68 -25.11
C THR A 43 -0.06 31.97 -24.38
N ASN A 44 -1.17 31.90 -23.65
CA ASN A 44 -1.60 32.97 -22.74
C ASN A 44 -0.57 33.05 -21.60
N PRO A 45 0.18 34.17 -21.44
CA PRO A 45 1.31 34.24 -20.49
C PRO A 45 0.90 34.33 -19.01
N ASP A 46 -0.40 34.36 -18.69
CA ASP A 46 -0.89 34.67 -17.34
C ASP A 46 -1.49 33.49 -16.54
N LYS A 47 -1.36 32.26 -17.01
CA LYS A 47 -1.62 31.10 -16.15
C LYS A 47 -0.30 30.56 -15.61
N PRO A 48 -0.13 30.49 -14.26
CA PRO A 48 1.03 29.81 -13.71
C PRO A 48 1.06 28.40 -14.29
N LYS A 49 2.19 28.02 -14.86
CA LYS A 49 2.41 26.67 -15.41
C LYS A 49 2.23 25.69 -14.26
N GLN A 50 1.15 24.91 -14.25
CA GLN A 50 0.95 23.90 -13.24
C GLN A 50 2.12 22.91 -13.28
N SER A 51 2.71 22.60 -12.12
CA SER A 51 3.78 21.61 -12.07
C SER A 51 3.25 20.21 -12.45
N ARG A 52 4.12 19.35 -12.97
CA ARG A 52 3.75 17.96 -13.32
C ARG A 52 3.11 17.23 -12.15
N LEU A 53 3.57 17.51 -10.92
CA LEU A 53 3.02 16.92 -9.71
C LEU A 53 1.55 17.36 -9.49
N HIS A 54 1.20 18.62 -9.75
CA HIS A 54 -0.20 19.06 -9.70
C HIS A 54 -1.08 18.33 -10.72
N GLU A 55 -0.59 18.15 -11.95
CA GLU A 55 -1.33 17.39 -12.96
C GLU A 55 -1.59 15.96 -12.50
N LEU A 56 -0.55 15.26 -12.04
CA LEU A 56 -0.66 13.89 -11.53
C LEU A 56 -1.57 13.78 -10.30
N THR A 57 -1.54 14.80 -9.41
CA THR A 57 -2.41 14.84 -8.25
C THR A 57 -3.88 15.03 -8.66
N ASN A 58 -4.14 15.88 -9.66
CA ASN A 58 -5.49 16.05 -10.20
C ASN A 58 -6.00 14.76 -10.88
N GLU A 59 -5.17 14.10 -11.70
CA GLU A 59 -5.48 12.79 -12.26
C GLU A 59 -5.80 11.75 -11.18
N LEU A 60 -5.02 11.75 -10.09
CA LEU A 60 -5.26 10.87 -8.95
C LEU A 60 -6.62 11.15 -8.31
N ARG A 61 -6.93 12.40 -8.02
CA ARG A 61 -8.21 12.79 -7.40
C ARG A 61 -9.42 12.43 -8.26
N GLU A 62 -9.33 12.61 -9.57
CA GLU A 62 -10.39 12.19 -10.50
C GLU A 62 -10.58 10.66 -10.47
N LEU A 63 -9.46 9.91 -10.47
CA LEU A 63 -9.50 8.45 -10.37
C LEU A 63 -10.09 8.01 -9.02
N GLU A 64 -9.65 8.59 -7.92
CA GLU A 64 -10.19 8.31 -6.59
C GLU A 64 -11.69 8.58 -6.50
N ALA A 65 -12.15 9.73 -6.98
CA ALA A 65 -13.57 10.08 -7.01
C ALA A 65 -14.39 9.02 -7.77
N LYS A 66 -13.88 8.54 -8.90
CA LYS A 66 -14.47 7.45 -9.68
C LYS A 66 -14.53 6.13 -8.90
N LEU A 67 -13.40 5.73 -8.29
CA LEU A 67 -13.31 4.47 -7.55
C LEU A 67 -14.18 4.47 -6.29
N ARG A 68 -14.34 5.63 -5.64
CA ARG A 68 -15.20 5.78 -4.45
C ARG A 68 -16.68 5.59 -4.74
N LEU A 69 -17.10 5.68 -5.99
CA LEU A 69 -18.48 5.32 -6.40
C LEU A 69 -18.75 3.80 -6.36
N GLY A 70 -17.71 2.98 -6.16
CA GLY A 70 -17.87 1.52 -6.11
C GLY A 70 -18.56 0.96 -7.35
N GLY A 71 -19.68 0.27 -7.16
CA GLY A 71 -20.48 -0.27 -8.26
C GLY A 71 -21.34 0.76 -9.04
N GLY A 72 -21.23 2.07 -8.70
CA GLY A 72 -21.92 3.17 -9.33
C GLY A 72 -23.26 3.54 -8.68
N ILE A 73 -23.80 4.69 -9.09
CA ILE A 73 -24.96 5.34 -8.47
C ILE A 73 -26.18 4.40 -8.40
N GLU A 74 -26.49 3.70 -9.48
CA GLU A 74 -27.64 2.77 -9.51
C GLU A 74 -27.55 1.67 -8.45
N ARG A 75 -26.33 1.19 -8.18
CA ARG A 75 -26.07 0.16 -7.17
C ARG A 75 -26.15 0.73 -5.76
N ILE A 76 -25.70 1.97 -5.56
CA ILE A 76 -25.85 2.71 -4.31
C ILE A 76 -27.35 2.90 -4.00
N GLU A 77 -28.14 3.41 -4.94
CA GLU A 77 -29.57 3.57 -4.77
C GLU A 77 -30.29 2.24 -4.46
N LYS A 78 -29.80 1.14 -5.05
CA LYS A 78 -30.34 -0.19 -4.74
C LYS A 78 -30.09 -0.60 -3.29
N GLN A 79 -28.91 -0.28 -2.71
CA GLN A 79 -28.63 -0.51 -1.29
C GLN A 79 -29.59 0.31 -0.41
N HIS A 80 -29.76 1.59 -0.70
CA HIS A 80 -30.67 2.47 0.04
C HIS A 80 -32.12 1.99 0.00
N LYS A 81 -32.61 1.53 -1.17
CA LYS A 81 -33.96 0.93 -1.32
C LYS A 81 -34.16 -0.34 -0.47
N GLN A 82 -33.07 -1.01 -0.09
CA GLN A 82 -33.09 -2.18 0.81
C GLN A 82 -32.97 -1.78 2.30
N GLY A 83 -32.95 -0.48 2.60
CA GLY A 83 -32.75 0.01 3.97
C GLY A 83 -31.31 -0.15 4.49
N LYS A 84 -30.34 -0.27 3.59
CA LYS A 84 -28.92 -0.50 3.91
C LYS A 84 -28.08 0.71 3.51
N LEU A 85 -27.11 1.03 4.33
CA LEU A 85 -26.04 1.96 3.98
C LEU A 85 -24.98 1.29 3.11
N THR A 86 -24.26 2.09 2.32
CA THR A 86 -23.06 1.63 1.61
C THR A 86 -21.89 1.42 2.58
N ALA A 87 -20.85 0.69 2.14
CA ALA A 87 -19.65 0.49 2.94
C ALA A 87 -19.01 1.81 3.40
N ARG A 88 -18.97 2.82 2.54
CA ARG A 88 -18.39 4.14 2.86
C ARG A 88 -19.24 4.92 3.86
N GLU A 89 -20.56 4.96 3.67
CA GLU A 89 -21.47 5.59 4.62
C GLU A 89 -21.41 4.95 6.01
N ARG A 90 -21.30 3.62 6.07
CA ARG A 90 -21.06 2.89 7.34
C ARG A 90 -19.76 3.32 8.01
N ILE A 91 -18.68 3.46 7.23
CA ILE A 91 -17.37 3.90 7.74
C ILE A 91 -17.45 5.36 8.20
N ASP A 92 -18.07 6.24 7.43
CA ASP A 92 -18.22 7.66 7.77
C ASP A 92 -19.01 7.88 9.07
N LEU A 93 -20.04 7.06 9.33
CA LEU A 93 -20.77 7.06 10.59
C LEU A 93 -19.97 6.46 11.75
N LEU A 94 -19.09 5.51 11.46
CA LEU A 94 -18.31 4.80 12.47
C LEU A 94 -17.15 5.66 12.99
N LEU A 95 -16.45 6.35 12.11
CA LEU A 95 -15.27 7.14 12.45
C LEU A 95 -15.62 8.39 13.25
N ASP A 96 -14.69 8.85 14.05
CA ASP A 96 -14.83 10.10 14.79
C ASP A 96 -14.81 11.29 13.81
N LYS A 97 -15.80 12.17 13.93
CA LYS A 97 -15.84 13.40 13.18
C LYS A 97 -14.58 14.23 13.47
N ASP A 98 -14.08 14.91 12.46
CA ASP A 98 -12.90 15.78 12.56
C ASP A 98 -11.58 15.05 12.87
N SER A 99 -11.55 13.70 12.76
CA SER A 99 -10.32 12.93 12.82
C SER A 99 -9.86 12.55 11.41
N PHE A 100 -8.55 12.69 11.16
CA PHE A 100 -7.97 12.21 9.90
C PHE A 100 -8.11 10.69 9.81
N SER A 101 -8.48 10.19 8.65
CA SER A 101 -8.53 8.76 8.32
C SER A 101 -7.88 8.52 6.97
N GLN A 102 -7.27 7.35 6.81
CA GLN A 102 -6.62 6.95 5.57
C GLN A 102 -7.27 5.67 5.02
N GLU A 103 -7.84 5.76 3.84
CA GLU A 103 -8.25 4.57 3.10
C GLU A 103 -7.01 3.86 2.56
N ILE A 104 -6.88 2.57 2.88
CA ILE A 104 -5.77 1.71 2.46
C ILE A 104 -6.17 0.95 1.21
N GLY A 105 -5.34 1.04 0.16
CA GLY A 105 -5.55 0.27 -1.06
C GLY A 105 -6.77 0.70 -1.89
N LEU A 106 -7.14 1.97 -1.92
CA LEU A 106 -8.24 2.47 -2.77
C LEU A 106 -8.02 2.11 -4.24
N LEU A 107 -6.77 2.16 -4.73
CA LEU A 107 -6.42 1.87 -6.11
C LEU A 107 -6.20 0.37 -6.39
N VAL A 108 -6.31 -0.50 -5.40
CA VAL A 108 -6.13 -1.94 -5.63
C VAL A 108 -7.13 -2.43 -6.67
N ALA A 109 -6.64 -3.14 -7.68
CA ALA A 109 -7.37 -3.68 -8.83
C ALA A 109 -7.96 -2.62 -9.80
N TYR A 110 -7.56 -1.34 -9.75
CA TYR A 110 -8.17 -0.31 -10.59
C TYR A 110 -8.04 -0.57 -12.10
N ASP A 111 -6.95 -1.20 -12.52
CA ASP A 111 -6.61 -1.54 -13.92
C ASP A 111 -6.83 -3.01 -14.26
N GLN A 112 -7.55 -3.74 -13.40
CA GLN A 112 -7.79 -5.17 -13.54
C GLN A 112 -9.30 -5.44 -13.71
N TYR A 113 -9.63 -6.63 -14.23
CA TYR A 113 -11.00 -7.11 -14.37
C TYR A 113 -11.92 -6.17 -15.19
N ASP A 114 -11.34 -5.46 -16.19
CA ASP A 114 -12.05 -4.47 -17.02
C ASP A 114 -12.75 -3.39 -16.18
N GLY A 115 -12.18 -3.03 -15.04
CA GLY A 115 -12.75 -2.08 -14.07
C GLY A 115 -13.90 -2.64 -13.23
N GLY A 116 -14.16 -3.95 -13.29
CA GLY A 116 -15.28 -4.59 -12.59
C GLY A 116 -15.09 -4.79 -11.09
N ALA A 117 -13.90 -4.45 -10.54
CA ALA A 117 -13.57 -4.61 -9.13
C ALA A 117 -12.97 -3.31 -8.52
N PRO A 118 -13.68 -2.17 -8.56
CA PRO A 118 -13.18 -0.92 -7.97
C PRO A 118 -12.85 -1.14 -6.50
N ALA A 119 -11.68 -0.63 -6.07
CA ALA A 119 -11.14 -0.82 -4.73
C ALA A 119 -11.13 -2.29 -4.26
N ALA A 120 -11.03 -3.24 -5.21
CA ALA A 120 -11.11 -4.69 -5.00
C ALA A 120 -12.41 -5.15 -4.29
N GLY A 121 -13.52 -4.41 -4.39
CA GLY A 121 -14.81 -4.75 -3.76
C GLY A 121 -14.81 -4.71 -2.23
N VAL A 122 -13.82 -4.10 -1.61
CA VAL A 122 -13.72 -3.94 -0.15
C VAL A 122 -13.08 -2.60 0.21
N VAL A 123 -13.66 -1.87 1.13
CA VAL A 123 -13.09 -0.63 1.68
C VAL A 123 -12.34 -0.97 2.96
N THR A 124 -11.07 -0.60 3.00
CA THR A 124 -10.23 -0.77 4.21
C THR A 124 -9.71 0.59 4.63
N THR A 125 -9.87 0.94 5.90
CA THR A 125 -9.56 2.27 6.42
C THR A 125 -8.86 2.16 7.77
N VAL A 126 -7.87 3.01 7.99
CA VAL A 126 -7.31 3.28 9.32
C VAL A 126 -7.84 4.63 9.77
N GLY A 127 -8.37 4.70 10.97
CA GLY A 127 -8.97 5.93 11.49
C GLY A 127 -9.17 5.83 12.99
N ARG A 128 -10.02 6.72 13.53
CA ARG A 128 -10.30 6.78 14.96
C ARG A 128 -11.78 6.54 15.25
N VAL A 129 -12.06 5.72 16.27
CA VAL A 129 -13.40 5.43 16.77
C VAL A 129 -13.38 5.60 18.28
N SER A 130 -14.25 6.46 18.82
CA SER A 130 -14.32 6.75 20.25
C SER A 130 -12.94 7.10 20.85
N GLY A 131 -12.15 7.89 20.10
CA GLY A 131 -10.83 8.35 20.52
C GLY A 131 -9.70 7.31 20.40
N ARG A 132 -9.93 6.16 19.74
CA ARG A 132 -8.94 5.09 19.56
C ARG A 132 -8.67 4.82 18.10
N GLU A 133 -7.42 4.59 17.76
CA GLU A 133 -7.02 4.11 16.45
C GLU A 133 -7.57 2.70 16.21
N VAL A 134 -8.16 2.49 15.04
CA VAL A 134 -8.74 1.21 14.61
C VAL A 134 -8.46 0.96 13.14
N VAL A 135 -8.52 -0.31 12.75
CA VAL A 135 -8.63 -0.72 11.35
C VAL A 135 -10.08 -1.10 11.07
N VAL A 136 -10.63 -0.64 9.96
CA VAL A 136 -11.98 -1.01 9.50
C VAL A 136 -11.87 -1.72 8.16
N VAL A 137 -12.59 -2.82 8.02
CA VAL A 137 -12.74 -3.62 6.78
C VAL A 137 -14.22 -3.71 6.47
N ALA A 138 -14.68 -3.13 5.36
CA ALA A 138 -16.08 -3.12 4.97
C ALA A 138 -16.26 -3.66 3.55
N ASN A 139 -17.00 -4.75 3.37
CA ASN A 139 -17.32 -5.24 2.05
C ASN A 139 -18.21 -4.24 1.30
N ASP A 140 -17.85 -3.93 0.06
CA ASP A 140 -18.66 -3.04 -0.78
C ASP A 140 -19.71 -3.86 -1.55
N ALA A 141 -20.92 -3.94 -0.99
CA ALA A 141 -22.02 -4.67 -1.60
C ALA A 141 -22.47 -4.10 -2.96
N THR A 142 -22.07 -2.87 -3.31
CA THR A 142 -22.32 -2.30 -4.64
C THR A 142 -21.45 -2.95 -5.71
N VAL A 143 -20.31 -3.54 -5.33
CA VAL A 143 -19.37 -4.23 -6.22
C VAL A 143 -19.61 -5.73 -6.19
N LYS A 144 -20.33 -6.27 -7.18
CA LYS A 144 -20.65 -7.71 -7.28
C LYS A 144 -21.17 -8.31 -5.95
N ALA A 145 -22.08 -7.57 -5.26
CA ALA A 145 -22.63 -7.97 -3.96
C ALA A 145 -21.56 -8.26 -2.89
N GLY A 146 -20.47 -7.50 -2.88
CA GLY A 146 -19.36 -7.64 -1.92
C GLY A 146 -18.55 -8.93 -2.06
N SER A 147 -18.62 -9.61 -3.21
CA SER A 147 -17.92 -10.88 -3.41
C SER A 147 -16.41 -10.70 -3.48
N TRP A 148 -15.68 -11.74 -3.06
CA TRP A 148 -14.22 -11.72 -2.92
C TRP A 148 -13.52 -12.05 -4.24
N TRP A 149 -12.65 -11.15 -4.66
CA TRP A 149 -11.69 -11.30 -5.75
C TRP A 149 -10.31 -11.66 -5.19
N PRO A 150 -9.34 -12.08 -6.00
CA PRO A 150 -7.96 -12.30 -5.52
C PRO A 150 -7.39 -11.10 -4.77
N GLU A 151 -7.61 -9.89 -5.29
CA GLU A 151 -7.13 -8.65 -4.69
C GLU A 151 -7.92 -8.25 -3.44
N THR A 152 -9.19 -8.65 -3.30
CA THR A 152 -9.95 -8.51 -2.06
C THR A 152 -9.23 -9.20 -0.90
N ILE A 153 -8.73 -10.42 -1.14
CA ILE A 153 -8.00 -11.19 -0.13
C ILE A 153 -6.73 -10.46 0.28
N LYS A 154 -5.91 -10.02 -0.69
CA LYS A 154 -4.67 -9.28 -0.42
C LYS A 154 -4.93 -8.03 0.41
N LYS A 155 -5.98 -7.29 0.08
CA LYS A 155 -6.36 -6.05 0.77
C LYS A 155 -6.84 -6.31 2.20
N ILE A 156 -7.65 -7.34 2.43
CA ILE A 156 -8.07 -7.75 3.78
C ILE A 156 -6.86 -8.20 4.60
N LEU A 157 -5.99 -9.02 4.05
CA LEU A 157 -4.77 -9.46 4.72
C LEU A 157 -3.89 -8.28 5.13
N ARG A 158 -3.70 -7.29 4.24
CA ARG A 158 -2.94 -6.08 4.56
C ARG A 158 -3.57 -5.30 5.71
N ALA A 159 -4.88 -5.14 5.73
CA ALA A 159 -5.60 -4.50 6.83
C ALA A 159 -5.40 -5.26 8.16
N GLN A 160 -5.50 -6.59 8.12
CA GLN A 160 -5.22 -7.43 9.30
C GLN A 160 -3.77 -7.30 9.78
N GLU A 161 -2.80 -7.25 8.85
CA GLU A 161 -1.38 -7.05 9.21
C GLU A 161 -1.14 -5.72 9.90
N ILE A 162 -1.76 -4.62 9.45
CA ILE A 162 -1.69 -3.32 10.12
C ILE A 162 -2.23 -3.45 11.56
N ALA A 163 -3.41 -4.05 11.75
CA ALA A 163 -3.99 -4.25 13.08
C ALA A 163 -3.11 -5.13 13.98
N MET A 164 -2.56 -6.21 13.42
CA MET A 164 -1.70 -7.17 14.14
C MET A 164 -0.38 -6.54 14.58
N ARG A 165 0.27 -5.79 13.71
CA ARG A 165 1.56 -5.12 14.00
C ARG A 165 1.40 -4.01 15.01
N SER A 166 0.34 -3.22 14.88
CA SER A 166 0.07 -2.07 15.73
C SER A 166 -0.72 -2.40 17.01
N ARG A 167 -1.20 -3.64 17.16
CA ARG A 167 -2.04 -4.08 18.28
C ARG A 167 -3.28 -3.21 18.52
N ILE A 168 -3.85 -2.68 17.45
CA ILE A 168 -5.07 -1.88 17.49
C ILE A 168 -6.29 -2.72 17.10
N PRO A 169 -7.51 -2.36 17.57
CA PRO A 169 -8.72 -3.09 17.22
C PRO A 169 -8.98 -3.13 15.73
N ILE A 170 -9.55 -4.24 15.24
CA ILE A 170 -10.04 -4.36 13.87
C ILE A 170 -11.55 -4.59 13.88
N ILE A 171 -12.25 -3.87 13.00
CA ILE A 171 -13.69 -3.87 12.87
C ILE A 171 -14.05 -4.36 11.46
N TYR A 172 -14.91 -5.37 11.38
CA TYR A 172 -15.40 -5.91 10.11
C TYR A 172 -16.88 -5.54 9.93
N LEU A 173 -17.20 -4.82 8.86
CA LEU A 173 -18.55 -4.52 8.41
C LEU A 173 -18.87 -5.45 7.24
N VAL A 174 -19.49 -6.57 7.55
CA VAL A 174 -19.60 -7.72 6.63
C VAL A 174 -20.89 -7.65 5.81
N ASP A 175 -20.73 -7.62 4.49
CA ASP A 175 -21.81 -7.61 3.52
C ASP A 175 -21.31 -8.24 2.20
N SER A 176 -21.19 -9.59 2.17
CA SER A 176 -20.50 -10.31 1.10
C SER A 176 -21.22 -11.56 0.66
N ALA A 177 -21.43 -11.69 -0.63
CA ALA A 177 -21.96 -12.91 -1.26
C ALA A 177 -20.95 -14.09 -1.31
N GLY A 178 -19.76 -13.94 -0.71
CA GLY A 178 -18.73 -14.98 -0.72
C GLY A 178 -17.75 -14.85 -1.88
N VAL A 179 -17.18 -15.96 -2.32
CA VAL A 179 -16.15 -15.99 -3.39
C VAL A 179 -16.75 -15.64 -4.76
N ASN A 180 -16.07 -14.79 -5.52
CA ASN A 180 -16.36 -14.58 -6.94
C ASN A 180 -15.93 -15.81 -7.73
N LEU A 181 -16.86 -16.74 -7.98
CA LEU A 181 -16.57 -18.08 -8.50
C LEU A 181 -15.72 -18.13 -9.77
N PRO A 182 -15.87 -17.26 -10.78
CA PRO A 182 -14.98 -17.25 -11.94
C PRO A 182 -13.50 -17.04 -11.60
N TYR A 183 -13.18 -16.45 -10.47
CA TYR A 183 -11.83 -16.14 -10.02
C TYR A 183 -11.39 -16.96 -8.78
N GLN A 184 -12.11 -18.05 -8.46
CA GLN A 184 -11.86 -18.86 -7.28
C GLN A 184 -10.40 -19.36 -7.15
N GLY A 185 -9.72 -19.60 -8.26
CA GLY A 185 -8.32 -20.06 -8.27
C GLY A 185 -7.34 -19.10 -7.58
N GLY A 186 -7.63 -17.79 -7.60
CA GLY A 186 -6.83 -16.77 -6.90
C GLY A 186 -7.38 -16.40 -5.52
N VAL A 187 -8.56 -16.91 -5.13
CA VAL A 187 -9.19 -16.62 -3.84
C VAL A 187 -9.04 -17.76 -2.86
N PHE A 188 -9.40 -18.97 -3.28
CA PHE A 188 -9.56 -20.12 -2.37
C PHE A 188 -8.24 -20.79 -2.00
N PRO A 189 -7.38 -21.24 -2.96
CA PRO A 189 -6.17 -22.00 -2.66
C PRO A 189 -5.00 -21.08 -2.29
N GLY A 190 -3.96 -21.69 -1.77
CA GLY A 190 -2.66 -21.05 -1.57
C GLY A 190 -2.45 -20.44 -0.19
N GLN A 191 -1.18 -20.20 0.13
CA GLN A 191 -0.74 -19.69 1.43
C GLN A 191 -1.35 -18.31 1.78
N TYR A 192 -1.60 -17.47 0.77
CA TYR A 192 -2.20 -16.14 0.91
C TYR A 192 -3.62 -16.08 0.30
N GLY A 193 -4.31 -17.22 0.27
CA GLY A 193 -5.73 -17.29 -0.08
C GLY A 193 -6.64 -16.93 1.11
N ALA A 194 -7.96 -17.10 0.91
CA ALA A 194 -8.98 -16.73 1.90
C ALA A 194 -8.77 -17.37 3.28
N ALA A 195 -8.26 -18.61 3.34
CA ALA A 195 -7.96 -19.29 4.60
C ALA A 195 -6.94 -18.51 5.47
N ARG A 196 -6.06 -17.70 4.87
CA ARG A 196 -5.10 -16.88 5.62
C ARG A 196 -5.79 -15.79 6.46
N ILE A 197 -6.93 -15.28 6.01
CA ILE A 197 -7.75 -14.35 6.77
C ILE A 197 -8.19 -14.99 8.09
N PHE A 198 -8.68 -16.21 8.04
CA PHE A 198 -9.14 -16.96 9.23
C PHE A 198 -7.98 -17.34 10.15
N TYR A 199 -6.83 -17.65 9.58
CA TYR A 199 -5.60 -17.88 10.33
C TYR A 199 -5.21 -16.60 11.10
N TYR A 200 -5.21 -15.44 10.45
CA TYR A 200 -4.90 -14.16 11.10
C TYR A 200 -5.94 -13.79 12.16
N ASN A 201 -7.25 -14.01 11.93
CA ASN A 201 -8.28 -13.84 12.97
C ASN A 201 -7.94 -14.68 14.22
N SER A 202 -7.58 -15.95 14.03
CA SER A 202 -7.25 -16.85 15.13
C SER A 202 -6.00 -16.42 15.88
N ILE A 203 -4.95 -15.99 15.16
CA ILE A 203 -3.71 -15.47 15.76
C ILE A 203 -3.97 -14.17 16.53
N MET A 204 -4.73 -13.24 15.96
CA MET A 204 -5.13 -11.99 16.62
C MET A 204 -5.86 -12.28 17.94
N ARG A 205 -6.83 -13.16 17.88
CA ARG A 205 -7.66 -13.50 19.06
C ARG A 205 -6.84 -14.20 20.16
N ARG A 206 -6.11 -15.26 19.80
CA ARG A 206 -5.49 -16.13 20.80
C ARG A 206 -4.17 -15.60 21.34
N TYR A 207 -3.30 -15.13 20.47
CA TYR A 207 -1.91 -14.77 20.82
C TYR A 207 -1.68 -13.28 20.91
N LEU A 208 -2.13 -12.52 19.91
CA LEU A 208 -1.80 -11.09 19.82
C LEU A 208 -2.73 -10.23 20.68
N LYS A 209 -3.87 -10.78 21.12
CA LYS A 209 -4.89 -10.06 21.92
C LYS A 209 -5.38 -8.78 21.25
N VAL A 210 -5.47 -8.80 19.91
CA VAL A 210 -6.05 -7.72 19.10
C VAL A 210 -7.57 -7.87 19.14
N PRO A 211 -8.31 -6.89 19.65
CA PRO A 211 -9.77 -6.94 19.68
C PRO A 211 -10.37 -6.96 18.28
N GLN A 212 -11.34 -7.84 18.05
CA GLN A 212 -12.01 -8.03 16.78
C GLN A 212 -13.52 -7.91 16.95
N ILE A 213 -14.14 -6.95 16.26
CA ILE A 213 -15.57 -6.69 16.30
C ILE A 213 -16.12 -6.87 14.88
N SER A 214 -17.12 -7.73 14.71
CA SER A 214 -17.80 -7.94 13.43
C SER A 214 -19.26 -7.54 13.51
N ALA A 215 -19.72 -6.74 12.55
CA ALA A 215 -21.13 -6.50 12.30
C ALA A 215 -21.52 -7.10 10.94
N VAL A 216 -22.41 -8.08 10.96
CA VAL A 216 -22.99 -8.69 9.76
C VAL A 216 -24.19 -7.85 9.36
N MET A 217 -24.07 -7.11 8.26
CA MET A 217 -25.01 -6.08 7.81
C MET A 217 -25.65 -6.43 6.46
N GLY A 218 -25.36 -7.61 5.97
CA GLY A 218 -25.86 -8.18 4.72
C GLY A 218 -25.55 -9.67 4.64
N PRO A 219 -25.54 -10.27 3.46
CA PRO A 219 -25.11 -11.65 3.26
C PRO A 219 -23.68 -11.89 3.78
N CYS A 220 -23.48 -13.05 4.41
CA CYS A 220 -22.19 -13.57 4.84
C CYS A 220 -22.19 -15.09 4.61
N ILE A 221 -21.77 -15.52 3.42
CA ILE A 221 -22.06 -16.86 2.89
C ILE A 221 -20.77 -17.70 2.80
N ALA A 222 -20.93 -18.99 3.00
CA ALA A 222 -19.91 -20.03 2.88
C ALA A 222 -18.72 -19.79 3.81
N GLY A 223 -17.49 -19.97 3.31
CA GLY A 223 -16.28 -19.74 4.10
C GLY A 223 -16.17 -18.34 4.69
N GLY A 224 -16.79 -17.34 4.08
CA GLY A 224 -16.84 -15.97 4.60
C GLY A 224 -17.46 -15.86 5.99
N ALA A 225 -18.36 -16.77 6.37
CA ALA A 225 -18.99 -16.82 7.70
C ALA A 225 -17.99 -17.07 8.85
N TYR A 226 -16.83 -17.64 8.56
CA TYR A 226 -15.79 -17.84 9.57
C TYR A 226 -15.09 -16.54 9.99
N LEU A 227 -15.08 -15.50 9.13
CA LEU A 227 -14.48 -14.21 9.51
C LEU A 227 -15.18 -13.60 10.74
N PRO A 228 -16.53 -13.39 10.75
CA PRO A 228 -17.21 -12.93 11.96
C PRO A 228 -17.20 -13.99 13.07
N ALA A 229 -17.33 -15.27 12.76
CA ALA A 229 -17.35 -16.33 13.79
C ALA A 229 -16.04 -16.42 14.59
N LEU A 230 -14.92 -15.98 14.03
CA LEU A 230 -13.62 -15.90 14.70
C LEU A 230 -13.36 -14.56 15.39
N SER A 231 -14.30 -13.61 15.32
CA SER A 231 -14.21 -12.33 16.04
C SER A 231 -14.63 -12.46 17.49
N ASP A 232 -14.27 -11.49 18.34
CA ASP A 232 -14.61 -11.48 19.76
C ASP A 232 -16.06 -11.07 20.00
N VAL A 233 -16.57 -10.16 19.15
CA VAL A 233 -17.95 -9.65 19.21
C VAL A 233 -18.59 -9.79 17.84
N ILE A 234 -19.83 -10.32 17.80
CA ILE A 234 -20.62 -10.52 16.59
C ILE A 234 -21.98 -9.84 16.77
N ILE A 235 -22.22 -8.84 15.91
CA ILE A 235 -23.48 -8.09 15.85
C ILE A 235 -24.18 -8.48 14.54
N MET A 236 -25.49 -8.71 14.55
CA MET A 236 -26.28 -8.97 13.33
C MET A 236 -27.45 -8.01 13.20
N VAL A 237 -27.67 -7.48 12.00
CA VAL A 237 -28.77 -6.56 11.68
C VAL A 237 -30.00 -7.36 11.25
N GLU A 238 -31.16 -7.10 11.86
CA GLU A 238 -32.42 -7.78 11.54
C GLU A 238 -32.85 -7.54 10.08
N GLY A 239 -33.38 -8.57 9.44
CA GLY A 239 -34.04 -8.50 8.14
C GLY A 239 -33.09 -8.25 6.94
N THR A 240 -31.85 -7.79 7.18
CA THR A 240 -30.88 -7.55 6.09
C THR A 240 -29.69 -8.51 6.17
N SER A 241 -29.33 -8.98 7.36
CA SER A 241 -28.20 -9.87 7.55
C SER A 241 -28.57 -11.35 7.39
N PHE A 242 -27.63 -12.09 6.84
CA PHE A 242 -27.65 -13.54 6.77
C PHE A 242 -26.24 -14.08 7.00
N MET A 243 -26.09 -15.08 7.84
CA MET A 243 -24.83 -15.79 8.00
C MET A 243 -25.07 -17.30 7.90
N GLY A 244 -24.28 -17.99 7.06
CA GLY A 244 -24.43 -19.43 6.92
C GLY A 244 -23.44 -20.05 5.95
N LEU A 245 -23.12 -21.33 6.15
CA LEU A 245 -22.22 -22.08 5.27
C LEU A 245 -22.84 -22.36 3.90
N GLY A 246 -24.18 -22.29 3.80
CA GLY A 246 -24.93 -22.40 2.56
C GLY A 246 -26.19 -21.56 2.62
N GLY A 247 -26.52 -20.84 1.58
CA GLY A 247 -27.82 -20.15 1.44
C GLY A 247 -28.96 -21.13 1.14
N ALA A 248 -30.21 -20.66 1.21
CA ALA A 248 -31.42 -21.45 1.00
C ALA A 248 -31.39 -22.33 -0.27
N ASN A 249 -30.83 -21.81 -1.37
CA ASN A 249 -30.72 -22.58 -2.63
C ASN A 249 -29.76 -23.78 -2.53
N LEU A 250 -28.66 -23.61 -1.82
CA LEU A 250 -27.71 -24.71 -1.61
C LEU A 250 -28.30 -25.77 -0.69
N VAL A 251 -29.01 -25.37 0.38
CA VAL A 251 -29.73 -26.29 1.28
C VAL A 251 -30.75 -27.09 0.51
N LYS A 252 -31.57 -26.42 -0.34
CA LYS A 252 -32.56 -27.09 -1.19
C LYS A 252 -31.89 -28.11 -2.12
N GLY A 253 -30.77 -27.75 -2.76
CA GLY A 253 -30.06 -28.67 -3.65
C GLY A 253 -29.44 -29.87 -2.92
N ALA A 254 -28.93 -29.65 -1.70
CA ALA A 254 -28.21 -30.69 -0.95
C ALA A 254 -29.14 -31.61 -0.14
N THR A 255 -30.23 -31.08 0.39
CA THR A 255 -31.10 -31.80 1.35
C THR A 255 -32.55 -31.96 0.88
N GLY A 256 -32.96 -31.27 -0.20
CA GLY A 256 -34.33 -31.18 -0.67
C GLY A 256 -35.27 -30.26 0.16
N GLN A 257 -34.75 -29.71 1.27
CA GLN A 257 -35.53 -28.82 2.16
C GLN A 257 -35.68 -27.43 1.55
N THR A 258 -36.88 -26.87 1.63
CA THR A 258 -37.13 -25.47 1.25
C THR A 258 -37.25 -24.65 2.52
N ILE A 259 -36.34 -23.68 2.69
CA ILE A 259 -36.27 -22.77 3.83
C ILE A 259 -35.85 -21.38 3.30
N ASP A 260 -36.35 -20.32 3.90
CA ASP A 260 -35.86 -18.97 3.60
C ASP A 260 -34.58 -18.62 4.37
N ASN A 261 -33.84 -17.62 3.88
CA ASN A 261 -32.59 -17.23 4.47
C ASN A 261 -32.73 -16.67 5.90
N GLU A 262 -33.78 -15.94 6.23
CA GLU A 262 -33.99 -15.38 7.56
C GLU A 262 -34.19 -16.49 8.61
N THR A 263 -35.03 -17.48 8.27
CA THR A 263 -35.24 -18.65 9.14
C THR A 263 -33.99 -19.53 9.23
N LEU A 264 -33.23 -19.66 8.13
CA LEU A 264 -32.03 -20.50 8.07
C LEU A 264 -30.86 -19.92 8.91
N GLY A 265 -30.57 -18.62 8.73
CA GLY A 265 -29.38 -18.00 9.29
C GLY A 265 -29.47 -16.48 9.40
N GLY A 266 -30.67 -15.95 9.61
CA GLY A 266 -30.89 -14.54 9.91
C GLY A 266 -30.48 -14.17 11.35
N ALA A 267 -30.56 -12.88 11.67
CA ALA A 267 -30.13 -12.35 12.95
C ALA A 267 -30.83 -13.04 14.14
N ARG A 268 -32.13 -13.32 14.01
CA ARG A 268 -32.89 -14.02 15.04
C ARG A 268 -32.42 -15.46 15.23
N ALA A 269 -32.24 -16.20 14.14
CA ALA A 269 -31.79 -17.59 14.20
C ALA A 269 -30.44 -17.72 14.92
N HIS A 270 -29.49 -16.80 14.62
CA HIS A 270 -28.17 -16.84 15.24
C HIS A 270 -28.11 -16.25 16.65
N ASN A 271 -29.02 -15.36 17.03
CA ASN A 271 -29.05 -14.79 18.37
C ASN A 271 -29.84 -15.65 19.36
N GLU A 272 -31.00 -16.21 18.95
CA GLU A 272 -31.90 -16.93 19.85
C GLU A 272 -31.71 -18.48 19.83
N LEU A 273 -31.35 -19.06 18.67
CA LEU A 273 -31.28 -20.51 18.52
C LEU A 273 -29.85 -21.06 18.56
N SER A 274 -28.94 -20.54 17.72
CA SER A 274 -27.58 -21.07 17.64
C SER A 274 -26.59 -20.40 18.61
N GLY A 275 -26.90 -19.19 19.10
CA GLY A 275 -26.01 -18.43 19.97
C GLY A 275 -24.75 -17.92 19.28
N VAL A 276 -24.66 -17.96 17.95
CA VAL A 276 -23.49 -17.48 17.19
C VAL A 276 -23.43 -15.95 17.19
N ALA A 277 -24.56 -15.26 17.02
CA ALA A 277 -24.61 -13.80 17.12
C ALA A 277 -24.78 -13.38 18.60
N HIS A 278 -23.89 -12.51 19.07
CA HIS A 278 -23.94 -12.01 20.43
C HIS A 278 -25.00 -10.92 20.61
N TYR A 279 -25.17 -10.07 19.58
CA TYR A 279 -26.10 -8.95 19.60
C TYR A 279 -26.94 -8.89 18.34
N ARG A 280 -28.21 -8.56 18.51
CA ARG A 280 -29.16 -8.33 17.43
C ARG A 280 -29.60 -6.87 17.49
N VAL A 281 -29.56 -6.19 16.35
CA VAL A 281 -29.90 -4.76 16.21
C VAL A 281 -30.81 -4.55 15.02
N LYS A 282 -31.51 -3.42 14.98
CA LYS A 282 -32.59 -3.19 14.01
C LYS A 282 -32.08 -2.72 12.64
N ASN A 283 -31.00 -1.96 12.61
CA ASN A 283 -30.49 -1.31 11.40
C ASN A 283 -28.97 -1.08 11.49
N ASP A 284 -28.40 -0.54 10.41
CA ASP A 284 -26.98 -0.25 10.29
C ASP A 284 -26.52 0.79 11.33
N GLU A 285 -27.32 1.81 11.62
CA GLU A 285 -27.00 2.87 12.57
C GLU A 285 -26.90 2.33 14.01
N GLU A 286 -27.82 1.45 14.42
CA GLU A 286 -27.74 0.78 15.74
C GLU A 286 -26.49 -0.13 15.81
N ALA A 287 -26.14 -0.82 14.73
CA ALA A 287 -24.92 -1.63 14.68
C ALA A 287 -23.67 -0.77 14.85
N ILE A 288 -23.58 0.35 14.16
CA ILE A 288 -22.47 1.30 14.26
C ILE A 288 -22.39 1.89 15.69
N ALA A 289 -23.52 2.31 16.26
CA ALA A 289 -23.56 2.82 17.64
C ALA A 289 -23.03 1.77 18.64
N LYS A 290 -23.44 0.50 18.47
CA LYS A 290 -23.00 -0.60 19.32
C LYS A 290 -21.49 -0.88 19.18
N ILE A 291 -20.95 -0.81 17.97
CA ILE A 291 -19.50 -0.93 17.76
C ILE A 291 -18.76 0.20 18.47
N ARG A 292 -19.22 1.44 18.36
CA ARG A 292 -18.60 2.61 19.02
C ARG A 292 -18.60 2.46 20.55
N GLU A 293 -19.68 1.92 21.12
CA GLU A 293 -19.80 1.61 22.55
C GLU A 293 -18.71 0.59 22.95
N PHE A 294 -18.59 -0.55 22.25
CA PHE A 294 -17.55 -1.54 22.53
C PHE A 294 -16.13 -0.99 22.44
N VAL A 295 -15.85 -0.19 21.41
CA VAL A 295 -14.52 0.41 21.25
C VAL A 295 -14.22 1.37 22.41
N ALA A 296 -15.21 2.12 22.90
CA ALA A 296 -15.04 3.02 24.03
C ALA A 296 -14.72 2.26 25.35
N GLU A 297 -15.34 1.09 25.53
CA GLU A 297 -15.19 0.25 26.71
C GLU A 297 -13.89 -0.57 26.75
N LEU A 298 -13.20 -0.74 25.61
CA LEU A 298 -11.94 -1.49 25.57
C LEU A 298 -10.93 -0.91 26.58
N PRO A 299 -10.19 -1.76 27.31
CA PRO A 299 -9.17 -1.28 28.24
C PRO A 299 -8.15 -0.37 27.57
N ARG A 300 -7.80 0.76 28.18
CA ARG A 300 -6.78 1.69 27.65
C ARG A 300 -5.35 1.13 27.64
N LYS A 301 -5.13 -0.07 28.20
CA LYS A 301 -3.82 -0.73 28.35
C LYS A 301 -3.23 -1.34 27.07
N TYR A 302 -3.85 -1.13 25.92
CA TYR A 302 -3.24 -1.52 24.63
C TYR A 302 -2.28 -0.47 24.06
N SER A 303 -2.02 0.64 24.77
CA SER A 303 -0.81 1.42 24.53
C SER A 303 0.37 0.61 25.08
N GLY A 304 0.93 -0.26 24.26
CA GLY A 304 1.99 -1.19 24.61
C GLY A 304 3.35 -0.55 24.81
N LEU A 305 3.46 0.36 25.76
CA LEU A 305 4.71 0.86 26.30
C LEU A 305 4.75 0.62 27.80
N ARG A 306 4.75 -0.68 28.20
CA ARG A 306 5.23 -1.08 29.52
C ARG A 306 5.92 -2.43 29.41
N THR A 307 7.14 -2.45 28.93
CA THR A 307 8.14 -3.38 29.41
C THR A 307 8.84 -2.70 30.58
N GLY A 308 8.80 -3.35 31.73
CA GLY A 308 9.54 -3.14 32.97
C GLY A 308 10.12 -1.76 33.23
N ASP A 309 9.76 -1.20 34.38
CA ASP A 309 10.46 -0.13 35.07
C ASP A 309 10.93 1.07 34.24
N SER A 310 10.01 1.86 33.73
CA SER A 310 10.32 3.25 33.46
C SER A 310 9.08 4.14 33.55
N ASP A 311 8.86 4.66 34.73
CA ASP A 311 8.11 5.91 34.97
C ASP A 311 8.80 7.12 34.31
N SER A 312 9.63 6.91 33.29
CA SER A 312 10.47 7.92 32.66
C SER A 312 10.27 8.17 31.17
N PHE A 313 9.21 7.61 30.53
CA PHE A 313 8.66 8.32 29.38
C PHE A 313 7.72 9.39 29.95
N SER A 314 8.33 10.38 30.56
CA SER A 314 7.66 11.54 31.07
C SER A 314 6.88 12.18 29.93
N GLN A 315 5.63 12.56 30.20
CA GLN A 315 4.81 13.46 29.41
C GLN A 315 5.51 14.81 29.09
N SER A 316 6.82 14.93 29.35
CA SER A 316 7.61 16.15 29.24
C SER A 316 8.16 16.43 27.85
N SER A 317 7.86 15.63 26.82
CA SER A 317 8.28 15.90 25.44
C SER A 317 7.15 15.90 24.41
N VAL A 318 5.89 15.86 24.82
CA VAL A 318 4.80 16.23 23.92
C VAL A 318 4.83 17.77 23.85
N ARG A 319 5.68 18.29 23.00
CA ARG A 319 5.57 19.70 22.59
C ARG A 319 4.17 19.90 22.02
N SER A 320 3.60 21.09 22.23
CA SER A 320 2.35 21.47 21.56
C SER A 320 2.45 21.10 20.08
N PRO A 321 1.36 20.61 19.44
CA PRO A 321 1.39 20.28 18.02
C PRO A 321 1.96 21.46 17.24
N GLN A 322 3.17 21.30 16.72
CA GLN A 322 3.83 22.33 15.94
C GLN A 322 3.47 22.07 14.47
N SER A 323 3.29 23.16 13.71
CA SER A 323 3.12 23.08 12.26
C SER A 323 4.46 22.80 11.59
N SER A 324 4.44 22.43 10.32
CA SER A 324 5.61 22.44 9.47
C SER A 324 6.14 23.88 9.30
N LYS A 325 7.44 24.03 9.03
CA LYS A 325 8.09 25.33 8.80
C LYS A 325 7.63 25.98 7.50
N ARG A 326 7.36 25.18 6.49
CA ARG A 326 6.86 25.59 5.18
C ARG A 326 5.45 25.03 4.95
N PRO A 327 4.59 25.73 4.19
CA PRO A 327 3.31 25.18 3.78
C PRO A 327 3.49 23.87 3.00
N PRO A 328 2.61 22.86 3.18
CA PRO A 328 2.67 21.62 2.40
C PRO A 328 2.56 21.84 0.88
N GLU A 329 1.90 22.90 0.44
CA GLU A 329 1.72 23.27 -0.96
C GLU A 329 3.05 23.63 -1.64
N ASP A 330 4.06 24.08 -0.89
CA ASP A 330 5.40 24.37 -1.40
C ASP A 330 6.08 23.11 -2.00
N ILE A 331 5.64 21.91 -1.64
CA ILE A 331 6.14 20.65 -2.20
C ILE A 331 6.01 20.64 -3.73
N TYR A 332 4.93 21.22 -4.27
CA TYR A 332 4.69 21.28 -5.71
C TYR A 332 5.71 22.16 -6.47
N GLU A 333 6.32 23.11 -5.76
CA GLU A 333 7.39 23.96 -6.32
C GLU A 333 8.78 23.36 -6.12
N ILE A 334 8.96 22.59 -5.03
CA ILE A 334 10.23 21.93 -4.71
C ILE A 334 10.50 20.76 -5.65
N ILE A 335 9.47 19.96 -5.96
CA ILE A 335 9.62 18.78 -6.83
C ILE A 335 9.63 19.22 -8.29
N PRO A 336 10.72 18.96 -9.03
CA PRO A 336 10.84 19.37 -10.43
C PRO A 336 9.93 18.55 -11.35
N GLU A 337 9.56 19.12 -12.50
CA GLU A 337 8.77 18.44 -13.55
C GLU A 337 9.47 17.16 -14.05
N ASN A 338 10.78 17.22 -14.21
CA ASN A 338 11.58 16.10 -14.63
C ASN A 338 12.16 15.37 -13.39
N HIS A 339 11.72 14.16 -13.17
CA HIS A 339 12.12 13.31 -12.04
C HIS A 339 13.65 13.07 -11.92
N ARG A 340 14.43 13.37 -12.98
CA ARG A 340 15.90 13.26 -12.97
C ARG A 340 16.59 14.54 -12.48
N GLN A 341 15.87 15.64 -12.38
CA GLN A 341 16.45 16.90 -11.89
C GLN A 341 16.64 16.86 -10.37
N PRO A 342 17.71 17.49 -9.88
CA PRO A 342 17.94 17.60 -8.45
C PRO A 342 16.99 18.60 -7.78
N TYR A 343 16.70 18.35 -6.51
CA TYR A 343 15.99 19.27 -5.62
C TYR A 343 16.55 19.16 -4.20
N ASP A 344 16.21 20.12 -3.35
CA ASP A 344 16.66 20.11 -1.95
C ASP A 344 15.72 19.27 -1.07
N MET A 345 16.18 18.09 -0.67
CA MET A 345 15.45 17.20 0.23
C MET A 345 15.17 17.84 1.58
N ARG A 346 16.04 18.73 2.07
CA ARG A 346 15.83 19.42 3.35
C ARG A 346 14.69 20.43 3.25
N ALA A 347 14.60 21.14 2.12
CA ALA A 347 13.45 22.03 1.86
C ALA A 347 12.13 21.25 1.80
N LEU A 348 12.15 20.03 1.26
CA LEU A 348 10.99 19.14 1.28
C LEU A 348 10.66 18.70 2.71
N LEU A 349 11.64 18.32 3.51
CA LEU A 349 11.44 17.95 4.92
C LEU A 349 10.92 19.12 5.76
N ASP A 350 11.27 20.37 5.43
CA ASP A 350 10.70 21.59 6.05
C ASP A 350 9.16 21.69 5.89
N CYS A 351 8.59 21.06 4.85
CA CYS A 351 7.14 20.99 4.64
C CYS A 351 6.45 19.85 5.43
N ILE A 352 7.23 18.92 5.99
CA ILE A 352 6.70 17.69 6.62
C ILE A 352 6.95 17.70 8.13
N LEU A 353 8.15 18.07 8.57
CA LEU A 353 8.60 17.96 9.96
C LEU A 353 8.09 19.14 10.82
N ASP A 354 7.96 18.90 12.13
CA ASP A 354 7.66 19.94 13.09
C ASP A 354 8.72 21.06 13.04
N ASP A 355 8.30 22.30 12.78
CA ASP A 355 9.15 23.48 12.60
C ASP A 355 10.28 23.30 11.56
N GLY A 356 10.21 22.29 10.71
CA GLY A 356 11.27 21.90 9.79
C GLY A 356 12.54 21.43 10.50
N HIS A 357 12.44 21.14 11.80
CA HIS A 357 13.61 20.79 12.61
C HIS A 357 14.05 19.36 12.36
N LEU A 358 15.30 19.23 11.88
CA LEU A 358 16.01 17.96 11.74
C LEU A 358 17.36 18.07 12.45
N ASP A 359 17.54 17.30 13.52
CA ASP A 359 18.85 17.12 14.15
C ASP A 359 19.64 16.09 13.34
N GLU A 360 20.40 16.61 12.36
CA GLU A 360 21.02 15.78 11.31
C GLU A 360 22.24 15.02 11.84
N PHE A 361 22.14 13.70 11.82
CA PHE A 361 23.22 12.78 12.18
C PHE A 361 24.24 12.68 11.04
N GLN A 362 25.54 12.89 11.34
CA GLN A 362 26.63 12.86 10.38
C GLN A 362 26.40 13.74 9.14
N ALA A 363 25.97 14.99 9.34
CA ALA A 363 25.59 15.94 8.27
C ALA A 363 26.69 16.16 7.20
N TYR A 364 27.96 15.96 7.54
CA TYR A 364 29.09 16.19 6.65
C TYR A 364 29.65 14.92 6.00
N TYR A 365 29.17 13.75 6.41
CA TYR A 365 29.59 12.44 5.91
C TYR A 365 28.49 11.80 5.07
N ALA A 366 28.83 11.21 3.92
CA ALA A 366 27.88 10.57 3.00
C ALA A 366 26.64 11.46 2.75
N LYS A 367 26.85 12.65 2.21
CA LYS A 367 25.82 13.71 2.06
C LYS A 367 24.70 13.37 1.09
N GLU A 368 24.90 12.35 0.26
CA GLU A 368 23.90 11.80 -0.68
C GLU A 368 22.76 11.11 0.05
N ILE A 369 22.88 10.88 1.37
CA ILE A 369 21.80 10.42 2.21
C ILE A 369 21.71 11.24 3.50
N VAL A 370 20.53 11.71 3.82
CA VAL A 370 20.19 12.48 5.03
C VAL A 370 19.71 11.53 6.10
N THR A 371 20.28 11.62 7.30
CA THR A 371 19.81 10.89 8.49
C THR A 371 19.73 11.87 9.65
N GLY A 372 18.72 11.75 10.50
CA GLY A 372 18.59 12.66 11.65
C GLY A 372 17.35 12.38 12.49
N HIS A 373 17.29 13.00 13.67
CA HIS A 373 16.14 12.93 14.55
C HIS A 373 15.20 14.12 14.31
N ALA A 374 13.91 13.85 14.27
CA ALA A 374 12.88 14.86 14.03
C ALA A 374 11.56 14.45 14.72
N SER A 375 10.53 15.29 14.58
CA SER A 375 9.18 14.95 15.04
C SER A 375 8.11 15.34 14.02
N ILE A 376 6.97 14.64 14.09
CA ILE A 376 5.71 15.01 13.44
C ILE A 376 4.62 14.97 14.50
N ALA A 377 3.90 16.07 14.68
CA ALA A 377 2.88 16.23 15.72
C ALA A 377 3.36 15.85 17.12
N GLY A 378 4.62 16.19 17.45
CA GLY A 378 5.31 15.89 18.70
C GLY A 378 5.81 14.45 18.86
N ILE A 379 5.55 13.55 17.90
CA ILE A 379 6.03 12.17 17.94
C ILE A 379 7.46 12.12 17.36
N GLN A 380 8.42 11.73 18.20
CA GLN A 380 9.82 11.63 17.81
C GLN A 380 10.07 10.44 16.88
N MET A 381 10.94 10.63 15.87
CA MET A 381 11.33 9.60 14.92
C MET A 381 12.73 9.82 14.35
N GLY A 382 13.34 8.76 13.83
CA GLY A 382 14.53 8.84 12.98
C GLY A 382 14.11 8.99 11.52
N VAL A 383 14.66 9.96 10.82
CA VAL A 383 14.43 10.20 9.39
C VAL A 383 15.62 9.68 8.59
N ILE A 384 15.36 8.94 7.52
CA ILE A 384 16.33 8.48 6.53
C ILE A 384 15.80 8.89 5.16
N ALA A 385 16.47 9.83 4.48
CA ALA A 385 16.00 10.39 3.22
C ALA A 385 17.10 10.43 2.17
N ASN A 386 16.79 10.07 0.93
CA ASN A 386 17.73 10.18 -0.18
C ASN A 386 17.83 11.64 -0.61
N ALA A 387 19.02 12.27 -0.44
CA ALA A 387 19.26 13.59 -0.99
C ALA A 387 19.35 13.52 -2.53
N ARG A 388 19.00 14.62 -3.21
CA ARG A 388 19.14 14.74 -4.67
C ARG A 388 20.16 15.83 -5.00
N GLY A 389 20.98 15.59 -6.01
CA GLY A 389 22.03 16.54 -6.40
C GLY A 389 23.39 15.88 -6.60
N MET A 390 24.40 16.71 -6.74
CA MET A 390 25.80 16.27 -6.89
C MET A 390 26.62 16.77 -5.69
N PHE A 391 27.32 15.85 -5.07
CA PHE A 391 28.11 16.09 -3.87
C PHE A 391 29.59 15.86 -4.16
N ARG A 392 30.47 16.78 -3.69
CA ARG A 392 31.90 16.60 -3.81
C ARG A 392 32.37 15.48 -2.90
N ASP A 393 33.21 14.59 -3.41
CA ASP A 393 33.89 13.61 -2.60
C ASP A 393 34.96 14.33 -1.72
N PRO A 394 34.93 14.18 -0.39
CA PRO A 394 35.92 14.80 0.50
C PRO A 394 37.35 14.34 0.23
N SER A 395 37.55 13.14 -0.32
CA SER A 395 38.86 12.59 -0.70
C SER A 395 39.40 13.12 -2.02
N GLY A 396 38.63 13.96 -2.75
CA GLY A 396 39.00 14.48 -4.05
C GLY A 396 38.71 13.53 -5.20
N GLY A 397 38.01 12.45 -4.95
CA GLY A 397 37.56 11.50 -5.96
C GLY A 397 36.45 12.04 -6.87
N ALA A 398 35.82 11.15 -7.65
CA ALA A 398 34.68 11.49 -8.51
C ALA A 398 33.51 12.01 -7.67
N PRO A 399 32.71 12.97 -8.18
CA PRO A 399 31.55 13.47 -7.48
C PRO A 399 30.53 12.36 -7.25
N ARG A 400 29.85 12.39 -6.09
CA ARG A 400 28.78 11.47 -5.72
C ARG A 400 27.43 12.05 -6.11
N PHE A 401 26.52 11.20 -6.54
CA PHE A 401 25.19 11.59 -6.95
C PHE A 401 24.16 11.20 -5.90
N GLY A 402 23.26 12.10 -5.60
CA GLY A 402 22.11 11.84 -4.74
C GLY A 402 21.15 10.81 -5.36
N GLY A 403 20.42 10.10 -4.50
CA GLY A 403 19.56 8.98 -4.93
C GLY A 403 20.34 7.69 -5.22
N ILE A 404 21.64 7.69 -5.08
CA ILE A 404 22.51 6.51 -5.24
C ILE A 404 23.12 6.17 -3.88
N VAL A 405 23.11 4.89 -3.50
CA VAL A 405 23.70 4.39 -2.26
C VAL A 405 25.15 3.96 -2.52
N TYR A 406 26.08 4.56 -1.81
CA TYR A 406 27.50 4.22 -1.81
C TYR A 406 27.85 3.39 -0.56
N THR A 407 29.07 2.90 -0.47
CA THR A 407 29.54 2.11 0.67
C THR A 407 29.36 2.86 1.98
N GLU A 408 29.80 4.12 2.02
CA GLU A 408 29.72 4.96 3.22
C GLU A 408 28.29 5.37 3.58
N SER A 409 27.41 5.61 2.56
CA SER A 409 25.99 5.86 2.81
C SER A 409 25.31 4.64 3.43
N ALA A 410 25.62 3.45 2.95
CA ALA A 410 25.09 2.20 3.51
C ALA A 410 25.54 1.98 4.96
N GLU A 411 26.81 2.24 5.28
CA GLU A 411 27.35 2.14 6.64
C GLU A 411 26.73 3.18 7.59
N LYS A 412 26.61 4.44 7.15
CA LYS A 412 25.96 5.53 7.90
C LYS A 412 24.55 5.15 8.29
N VAL A 413 23.77 4.69 7.33
CA VAL A 413 22.35 4.34 7.57
C VAL A 413 22.22 3.12 8.46
N ALA A 414 23.01 2.07 8.25
CA ALA A 414 23.01 0.90 9.11
C ALA A 414 23.26 1.26 10.58
N TYR A 415 24.28 2.10 10.83
CA TYR A 415 24.58 2.58 12.18
C TYR A 415 23.45 3.41 12.78
N PHE A 416 22.84 4.29 11.98
CA PHE A 416 21.72 5.13 12.42
C PHE A 416 20.48 4.30 12.77
N ILE A 417 20.14 3.30 11.93
CA ILE A 417 19.03 2.36 12.21
C ILE A 417 19.28 1.60 13.51
N ASP A 418 20.48 1.05 13.70
CA ASP A 418 20.83 0.32 14.93
C ASP A 418 20.69 1.21 16.17
N THR A 419 21.04 2.50 16.06
CA THR A 419 20.89 3.45 17.15
C THR A 419 19.43 3.75 17.46
N CYS A 420 18.62 4.04 16.44
CA CYS A 420 17.18 4.24 16.60
C CYS A 420 16.50 2.99 17.17
N ASN A 421 16.90 1.81 16.71
CA ASN A 421 16.34 0.54 17.17
C ASN A 421 16.63 0.30 18.66
N ARG A 422 17.85 0.59 19.13
CA ARG A 422 18.21 0.50 20.56
C ARG A 422 17.43 1.48 21.44
N HIS A 423 17.12 2.66 20.90
CA HIS A 423 16.38 3.72 21.62
C HIS A 423 14.86 3.60 21.51
N GLY A 424 14.34 2.61 20.75
CA GLY A 424 12.90 2.47 20.53
C GLY A 424 12.31 3.57 19.63
N THR A 425 13.15 4.25 18.83
CA THR A 425 12.73 5.38 17.99
C THR A 425 12.18 4.88 16.65
N PRO A 426 10.92 5.18 16.27
CA PRO A 426 10.35 4.84 14.97
C PRO A 426 11.17 5.41 13.81
N LEU A 427 11.12 4.78 12.65
CA LEU A 427 11.88 5.17 11.46
C LEU A 427 10.95 5.63 10.34
N LEU A 428 11.26 6.80 9.75
CA LEU A 428 10.66 7.30 8.52
C LEU A 428 11.69 7.21 7.39
N PHE A 429 11.37 6.44 6.36
CA PHE A 429 12.15 6.34 5.13
C PHE A 429 11.51 7.20 4.04
N VAL A 430 12.20 8.24 3.59
CA VAL A 430 11.77 9.09 2.48
C VAL A 430 12.55 8.68 1.24
N GLN A 431 11.91 7.93 0.37
CA GLN A 431 12.55 7.29 -0.78
C GLN A 431 12.56 8.18 -2.02
N ASP A 432 13.75 8.43 -2.53
CA ASP A 432 14.03 8.81 -3.91
C ASP A 432 15.36 8.17 -4.33
N VAL A 433 15.36 6.82 -4.40
CA VAL A 433 16.54 5.99 -4.60
C VAL A 433 16.53 5.32 -5.97
N SER A 434 17.60 5.55 -6.73
CA SER A 434 17.79 4.93 -8.06
C SER A 434 18.52 3.57 -7.98
N GLY A 435 19.16 3.26 -6.84
CA GLY A 435 19.88 2.01 -6.61
C GLY A 435 21.17 2.18 -5.82
N PHE A 436 21.94 1.10 -5.75
CA PHE A 436 23.32 1.13 -5.27
C PHE A 436 24.27 1.52 -6.41
N MET A 437 25.37 2.17 -6.07
CA MET A 437 26.43 2.46 -7.05
C MET A 437 27.04 1.15 -7.57
N VAL A 438 27.40 1.14 -8.84
CA VAL A 438 28.03 0.02 -9.53
C VAL A 438 29.36 0.44 -10.14
N GLY A 439 30.28 -0.48 -10.26
CA GLY A 439 31.59 -0.26 -10.91
C GLY A 439 32.75 -0.77 -10.06
N PRO A 440 33.95 -0.90 -10.66
CA PRO A 440 35.09 -1.55 -10.00
C PRO A 440 35.48 -0.90 -8.66
N GLU A 441 35.47 0.41 -8.56
CA GLU A 441 35.87 1.14 -7.35
C GLU A 441 34.98 0.81 -6.17
N VAL A 442 33.65 0.83 -6.35
CA VAL A 442 32.70 0.56 -5.27
C VAL A 442 32.61 -0.93 -4.94
N GLU A 443 32.79 -1.82 -5.94
CA GLU A 443 32.89 -3.26 -5.67
C GLU A 443 34.13 -3.56 -4.82
N HIS A 444 35.26 -2.97 -5.15
CA HIS A 444 36.51 -3.13 -4.38
C HIS A 444 36.44 -2.45 -2.99
N SER A 445 35.61 -1.40 -2.82
CA SER A 445 35.40 -0.77 -1.51
C SER A 445 34.49 -1.60 -0.60
N GLY A 446 33.85 -2.66 -1.12
CA GLY A 446 33.00 -3.58 -0.35
C GLY A 446 31.54 -3.15 -0.26
N ILE A 447 30.99 -2.51 -1.32
CA ILE A 447 29.59 -2.07 -1.39
C ILE A 447 28.59 -3.19 -1.07
N ILE A 448 28.88 -4.42 -1.53
CA ILE A 448 27.99 -5.58 -1.25
C ILE A 448 27.93 -5.85 0.26
N ARG A 449 29.07 -5.80 0.97
CA ARG A 449 29.10 -6.02 2.42
C ARG A 449 28.42 -4.89 3.19
N ALA A 450 28.66 -3.65 2.80
CA ALA A 450 28.02 -2.49 3.44
C ALA A 450 26.51 -2.47 3.16
N GLY A 451 26.10 -2.78 1.94
CA GLY A 451 24.71 -2.92 1.55
C GLY A 451 23.99 -4.04 2.31
N ALA A 452 24.64 -5.21 2.46
CA ALA A 452 24.12 -6.31 3.27
C ALA A 452 23.90 -5.89 4.72
N ARG A 453 24.84 -5.14 5.32
CA ARG A 453 24.69 -4.61 6.68
C ARG A 453 23.54 -3.61 6.80
N PHE A 454 23.36 -2.74 5.82
CA PHE A 454 22.22 -1.83 5.78
C PHE A 454 20.89 -2.61 5.72
N VAL A 455 20.78 -3.58 4.82
CA VAL A 455 19.59 -4.43 4.69
C VAL A 455 19.35 -5.22 5.98
N GLU A 456 20.39 -5.78 6.60
CA GLU A 456 20.27 -6.51 7.87
C GLU A 456 19.76 -5.61 9.00
N ALA A 457 20.36 -4.43 9.20
CA ALA A 457 19.95 -3.49 10.23
C ALA A 457 18.48 -3.08 10.06
N MET A 458 18.06 -2.79 8.82
CA MET A 458 16.67 -2.43 8.49
C MET A 458 15.71 -3.62 8.68
N ALA A 459 16.08 -4.81 8.23
CA ALA A 459 15.25 -6.01 8.32
C ALA A 459 15.03 -6.48 9.76
N THR A 460 16.05 -6.35 10.61
CA THR A 460 16.02 -6.79 12.01
C THR A 460 15.56 -5.71 12.99
N ALA A 461 15.38 -4.46 12.54
CA ALA A 461 14.82 -3.40 13.36
C ALA A 461 13.39 -3.76 13.81
N ILE A 462 13.16 -3.72 15.13
CA ILE A 462 11.87 -3.99 15.76
C ILE A 462 11.02 -2.74 15.95
N VAL A 463 11.60 -1.56 15.76
CA VAL A 463 10.87 -0.29 15.80
C VAL A 463 9.97 -0.14 14.58
N PRO A 464 8.87 0.64 14.68
CA PRO A 464 8.02 0.94 13.53
C PRO A 464 8.79 1.52 12.35
N LYS A 465 8.46 1.07 11.15
CA LYS A 465 9.00 1.57 9.89
C LYS A 465 7.88 2.13 9.05
N ILE A 466 8.00 3.37 8.63
CA ILE A 466 7.05 4.06 7.74
C ILE A 466 7.83 4.51 6.51
N VAL A 467 7.25 4.33 5.34
CA VAL A 467 7.89 4.63 4.05
C VAL A 467 7.06 5.64 3.28
N LEU A 468 7.72 6.66 2.75
CA LEU A 468 7.17 7.62 1.79
C LEU A 468 8.02 7.59 0.51
N THR A 469 7.44 7.15 -0.59
CA THR A 469 8.08 7.20 -1.91
C THR A 469 7.74 8.53 -2.58
N VAL A 470 8.75 9.37 -2.77
CA VAL A 470 8.61 10.69 -3.42
C VAL A 470 8.71 10.57 -4.94
N ASN A 471 9.79 9.93 -5.42
CA ASN A 471 10.04 9.67 -6.84
C ASN A 471 10.49 8.21 -7.01
N HIS A 472 11.81 7.97 -7.08
CA HIS A 472 12.34 6.64 -7.39
C HIS A 472 12.34 5.71 -6.17
N ALA A 473 11.98 4.48 -6.43
CA ALA A 473 12.13 3.34 -5.53
C ALA A 473 12.64 2.17 -6.38
N SER A 474 13.95 2.20 -6.73
CA SER A 474 14.49 1.33 -7.76
C SER A 474 15.48 0.31 -7.24
N GLY A 475 15.42 -0.90 -7.81
CA GLY A 475 16.35 -2.00 -7.60
C GLY A 475 16.56 -2.37 -6.13
N ALA A 476 17.78 -2.75 -5.77
CA ALA A 476 18.13 -3.08 -4.38
C ALA A 476 18.05 -1.87 -3.43
N GLY A 477 18.07 -0.64 -3.94
CA GLY A 477 17.83 0.58 -3.15
C GLY A 477 16.45 0.59 -2.53
N TYR A 478 15.42 0.19 -3.27
CA TYR A 478 14.06 0.00 -2.76
C TYR A 478 14.01 -0.99 -1.59
N TYR A 479 14.73 -2.10 -1.69
CA TYR A 479 14.79 -3.09 -0.61
C TYR A 479 15.44 -2.50 0.65
N ALA A 480 16.59 -1.85 0.51
CA ALA A 480 17.33 -1.28 1.62
C ALA A 480 16.54 -0.16 2.34
N MET A 481 15.73 0.60 1.61
CA MET A 481 14.87 1.67 2.15
C MET A 481 13.50 1.14 2.66
N ALA A 482 13.49 -0.07 3.24
CA ALA A 482 12.32 -0.71 3.82
C ALA A 482 11.18 -0.99 2.82
N GLY A 483 11.52 -1.53 1.66
CA GLY A 483 10.53 -2.01 0.69
C GLY A 483 9.52 -2.98 1.31
N GLN A 484 8.38 -3.18 0.65
CA GLN A 484 7.23 -3.95 1.16
C GLN A 484 7.61 -5.35 1.71
N GLY A 485 8.59 -6.02 1.09
CA GLY A 485 9.06 -7.35 1.52
C GLY A 485 9.75 -7.36 2.89
N PHE A 486 10.04 -6.20 3.49
CA PHE A 486 10.63 -6.04 4.81
C PHE A 486 9.64 -5.55 5.87
N ASP A 487 8.38 -5.71 5.59
CA ASP A 487 7.29 -5.51 6.55
C ASP A 487 7.23 -4.12 7.20
N PRO A 488 7.29 -3.00 6.46
CA PRO A 488 7.02 -1.70 7.05
C PRO A 488 5.58 -1.61 7.57
N ASN A 489 5.36 -0.78 8.59
CA ASN A 489 4.03 -0.55 9.14
C ASN A 489 3.12 0.10 8.11
N PHE A 490 3.66 1.08 7.36
CA PHE A 490 2.96 1.76 6.26
C PHE A 490 3.91 2.08 5.11
N ILE A 491 3.38 2.02 3.88
CA ILE A 491 4.04 2.49 2.66
C ILE A 491 3.11 3.44 1.92
N PHE A 492 3.50 4.69 1.81
CA PHE A 492 2.83 5.70 1.00
C PHE A 492 3.67 6.06 -0.23
N SER A 493 3.01 6.47 -1.28
CA SER A 493 3.66 7.01 -2.48
C SER A 493 2.99 8.31 -2.90
N TRP A 494 3.77 9.24 -3.44
CA TRP A 494 3.20 10.34 -4.21
C TRP A 494 2.87 9.89 -5.62
N PRO A 495 2.04 10.66 -6.36
CA PRO A 495 1.73 10.38 -7.77
C PRO A 495 2.97 10.35 -8.69
N THR A 496 4.07 10.97 -8.27
CA THR A 496 5.38 10.93 -8.94
C THR A 496 6.17 9.65 -8.65
N GLY A 497 5.70 8.78 -7.74
CA GLY A 497 6.41 7.57 -7.35
C GLY A 497 6.65 6.62 -8.53
N ARG A 498 7.89 6.10 -8.62
CA ARG A 498 8.35 5.20 -9.68
C ARG A 498 9.02 4.00 -9.02
N MET A 499 8.30 2.87 -9.02
CA MET A 499 8.72 1.67 -8.28
C MET A 499 9.01 0.50 -9.23
N GLY A 500 10.25 0.05 -9.28
CA GLY A 500 10.63 -1.10 -10.10
C GLY A 500 12.12 -1.40 -10.06
N VAL A 501 12.55 -2.31 -10.93
CA VAL A 501 13.96 -2.74 -10.96
C VAL A 501 14.86 -1.64 -11.52
N MET A 502 14.43 -1.02 -12.62
CA MET A 502 15.20 0.02 -13.35
C MET A 502 14.28 0.79 -14.30
N GLU A 503 14.74 1.95 -14.76
CA GLU A 503 14.09 2.76 -15.77
C GLU A 503 14.05 2.05 -17.14
N GLY A 504 13.03 2.36 -17.95
CA GLY A 504 12.82 1.72 -19.26
C GLY A 504 14.02 1.80 -20.20
N GLU A 505 14.73 2.93 -20.20
CA GLU A 505 15.95 3.08 -21.01
C GLU A 505 17.08 2.15 -20.54
N SER A 506 17.25 2.01 -19.22
CA SER A 506 18.20 1.06 -18.66
C SER A 506 17.83 -0.39 -18.97
N ALA A 507 16.54 -0.70 -19.00
CA ALA A 507 16.05 -2.02 -19.39
C ALA A 507 16.36 -2.33 -20.86
N VAL A 508 16.18 -1.36 -21.77
CA VAL A 508 16.59 -1.50 -23.19
C VAL A 508 18.08 -1.80 -23.29
N GLN A 509 18.92 -1.07 -22.56
CA GLN A 509 20.37 -1.31 -22.56
C GLN A 509 20.72 -2.68 -21.96
N ALA A 510 20.05 -3.11 -20.91
CA ALA A 510 20.28 -4.42 -20.30
C ALA A 510 19.90 -5.59 -21.23
N VAL A 511 18.82 -5.45 -22.00
CA VAL A 511 18.31 -6.50 -22.90
C VAL A 511 19.03 -6.50 -24.24
N PHE A 512 19.20 -5.33 -24.86
CA PHE A 512 19.67 -5.20 -26.24
C PHE A 512 21.09 -4.62 -26.36
N GLY A 513 21.75 -4.25 -25.26
CA GLY A 513 23.03 -3.54 -25.28
C GLY A 513 24.12 -4.26 -26.10
N SER A 514 24.24 -5.58 -25.96
CA SER A 514 25.22 -6.38 -26.74
C SER A 514 24.96 -6.33 -28.24
N GLU A 515 23.69 -6.31 -28.65
CA GLU A 515 23.29 -6.21 -30.06
C GLU A 515 23.52 -4.81 -30.61
N LEU A 516 23.14 -3.79 -29.84
CA LEU A 516 23.39 -2.39 -30.15
C LEU A 516 24.89 -2.10 -30.32
N ASP A 517 25.74 -2.63 -29.44
CA ASP A 517 27.19 -2.51 -29.53
C ASP A 517 27.76 -3.20 -30.81
N ARG A 518 27.20 -4.36 -31.15
CA ARG A 518 27.58 -5.07 -32.40
C ARG A 518 27.21 -4.25 -33.63
N LEU A 519 25.98 -3.73 -33.70
CA LEU A 519 25.51 -2.89 -34.81
C LEU A 519 26.37 -1.63 -34.93
N LYS A 520 26.62 -0.95 -33.81
CA LYS A 520 27.47 0.25 -33.79
C LYS A 520 28.89 -0.02 -34.28
N LYS A 521 29.50 -1.16 -33.89
CA LYS A 521 30.84 -1.56 -34.40
C LYS A 521 30.85 -1.80 -35.91
N ASN A 522 29.73 -2.25 -36.46
CA ASN A 522 29.57 -2.50 -37.88
C ASN A 522 29.08 -1.28 -38.68
N GLY A 523 28.88 -0.13 -38.04
CA GLY A 523 28.33 1.07 -38.66
C GLY A 523 26.88 0.89 -39.14
N GLN A 524 26.13 0.03 -38.47
CA GLN A 524 24.74 -0.30 -38.80
C GLN A 524 23.79 0.31 -37.76
N ASP A 525 22.66 0.82 -38.22
CA ASP A 525 21.56 1.24 -37.35
C ASP A 525 20.67 0.03 -36.96
N PRO A 526 19.93 0.11 -35.88
CA PRO A 526 18.93 -0.90 -35.50
C PRO A 526 17.89 -1.11 -36.61
N THR A 527 17.46 -2.36 -36.81
CA THR A 527 16.38 -2.63 -37.77
C THR A 527 15.04 -2.10 -37.23
N PRO A 528 14.04 -1.83 -38.12
CA PRO A 528 12.71 -1.39 -37.66
C PRO A 528 12.05 -2.35 -36.67
N GLU A 529 12.27 -3.66 -36.82
CA GLU A 529 11.75 -4.68 -35.92
C GLU A 529 12.40 -4.56 -34.54
N LEU A 530 13.72 -4.39 -34.46
CA LEU A 530 14.45 -4.18 -33.21
C LEU A 530 14.03 -2.88 -32.52
N GLU A 531 13.80 -1.80 -33.28
CA GLU A 531 13.27 -0.56 -32.71
C GLU A 531 11.88 -0.72 -32.11
N ILE A 532 11.00 -1.51 -32.74
CA ILE A 532 9.67 -1.83 -32.20
C ILE A 532 9.80 -2.62 -30.90
N GLU A 533 10.67 -3.63 -30.83
CA GLU A 533 10.91 -4.42 -29.62
C GLU A 533 11.48 -3.55 -28.49
N MET A 534 12.47 -2.72 -28.77
CA MET A 534 13.07 -1.80 -27.80
C MET A 534 12.03 -0.80 -27.27
N ARG A 535 11.16 -0.29 -28.14
CA ARG A 535 10.06 0.60 -27.74
C ARG A 535 9.07 -0.13 -26.84
N SER A 536 8.67 -1.35 -27.19
CA SER A 536 7.76 -2.17 -26.39
C SER A 536 8.30 -2.45 -24.99
N VAL A 537 9.59 -2.77 -24.88
CA VAL A 537 10.26 -2.95 -23.58
C VAL A 537 10.23 -1.65 -22.78
N ARG A 538 10.61 -0.53 -23.38
CA ARG A 538 10.61 0.78 -22.73
C ARG A 538 9.22 1.14 -22.20
N GLU A 539 8.19 1.06 -23.04
CA GLU A 539 6.81 1.40 -22.69
C GLU A 539 6.26 0.49 -21.58
N THR A 540 6.61 -0.80 -21.61
CA THR A 540 6.20 -1.74 -20.55
C THR A 540 6.81 -1.37 -19.21
N TYR A 541 8.12 -1.10 -19.15
CA TYR A 541 8.78 -0.68 -17.94
C TYR A 541 8.25 0.66 -17.42
N GLU A 542 8.07 1.67 -18.31
CA GLU A 542 7.52 2.97 -17.90
C GLU A 542 6.12 2.85 -17.28
N ARG A 543 5.26 2.02 -17.87
CA ARG A 543 3.93 1.73 -17.31
C ARG A 543 4.00 1.04 -15.95
N GLU A 544 4.91 0.07 -15.81
CA GLU A 544 5.02 -0.73 -14.58
C GLU A 544 5.70 0.03 -13.43
N LEU A 545 6.45 1.09 -13.73
CA LEU A 545 7.04 1.98 -12.74
C LEU A 545 6.02 2.92 -12.08
N ASP A 546 4.90 3.22 -12.73
CA ASP A 546 3.91 4.20 -12.29
C ASP A 546 3.34 3.89 -10.89
N ALA A 547 3.19 4.91 -10.05
CA ALA A 547 2.66 4.78 -8.69
C ALA A 547 1.26 4.12 -8.66
N LYS A 548 0.41 4.41 -9.66
CA LYS A 548 -0.93 3.81 -9.77
C LYS A 548 -0.84 2.33 -10.11
N TYR A 549 0.14 1.91 -10.92
CA TYR A 549 0.41 0.49 -11.20
C TYR A 549 0.81 -0.26 -9.92
N ALA A 550 1.70 0.33 -9.13
CA ALA A 550 2.12 -0.24 -7.84
C ALA A 550 0.93 -0.34 -6.87
N ALA A 551 0.12 0.71 -6.78
CA ALA A 551 -1.07 0.75 -5.92
C ALA A 551 -2.14 -0.25 -6.36
N ALA A 552 -2.36 -0.42 -7.67
CA ALA A 552 -3.32 -1.39 -8.21
C ALA A 552 -3.00 -2.84 -7.80
N ARG A 553 -1.74 -3.12 -7.53
CA ARG A 553 -1.23 -4.44 -7.11
C ARG A 553 -1.01 -4.56 -5.61
N GLY A 554 -1.30 -3.49 -4.87
CA GLY A 554 -1.14 -3.44 -3.41
C GLY A 554 0.32 -3.37 -2.96
N PHE A 555 1.23 -2.83 -3.79
CA PHE A 555 2.64 -2.65 -3.41
C PHE A 555 2.85 -1.42 -2.52
N VAL A 556 1.88 -0.53 -2.48
CA VAL A 556 1.78 0.60 -1.55
C VAL A 556 0.40 0.61 -0.90
N ASP A 557 0.32 1.11 0.32
CA ASP A 557 -0.94 1.20 1.06
C ASP A 557 -1.85 2.30 0.50
N ALA A 558 -1.25 3.43 0.10
CA ALA A 558 -1.97 4.50 -0.58
C ALA A 558 -1.03 5.32 -1.47
N VAL A 559 -1.58 5.86 -2.55
CA VAL A 559 -1.02 7.02 -3.24
C VAL A 559 -1.71 8.23 -2.65
N ILE A 560 -0.94 9.14 -2.08
CA ILE A 560 -1.45 10.33 -1.36
C ILE A 560 -1.06 11.62 -2.07
N ALA A 561 -1.90 12.63 -1.97
CA ALA A 561 -1.53 13.96 -2.44
C ALA A 561 -0.40 14.55 -1.56
N PRO A 562 0.54 15.31 -2.13
CA PRO A 562 1.66 15.86 -1.38
C PRO A 562 1.25 16.66 -0.15
N GLU A 563 0.19 17.46 -0.21
CA GLU A 563 -0.34 18.23 0.91
C GLU A 563 -0.96 17.38 2.03
N GLU A 564 -1.34 16.14 1.75
CA GLU A 564 -1.88 15.20 2.75
C GLU A 564 -0.79 14.46 3.51
N THR A 565 0.47 14.58 3.07
CA THR A 565 1.62 13.79 3.56
C THR A 565 1.76 13.87 5.07
N ARG A 566 1.71 15.08 5.65
CA ARG A 566 1.87 15.26 7.09
C ARG A 566 0.77 14.56 7.89
N GLY A 567 -0.50 14.67 7.45
CA GLY A 567 -1.63 13.99 8.08
C GLY A 567 -1.52 12.46 8.01
N ALA A 568 -1.14 11.94 6.84
CA ALA A 568 -0.95 10.50 6.63
C ALA A 568 0.20 9.95 7.50
N LEU A 569 1.33 10.67 7.57
CA LEU A 569 2.47 10.26 8.40
C LEU A 569 2.17 10.38 9.90
N GLU A 570 1.46 11.43 10.34
CA GLU A 570 1.00 11.56 11.73
C GLU A 570 0.11 10.36 12.13
N LEU A 571 -0.88 10.03 11.31
CA LEU A 571 -1.75 8.88 11.57
C LEU A 571 -0.94 7.58 11.60
N ALA A 572 -0.06 7.37 10.62
CA ALA A 572 0.79 6.19 10.56
C ALA A 572 1.69 6.06 11.79
N LEU A 573 2.30 7.15 12.25
CA LEU A 573 3.10 7.17 13.48
C LEU A 573 2.24 6.84 14.71
N ARG A 574 1.10 7.53 14.90
CA ARG A 574 0.18 7.28 16.01
C ARG A 574 -0.27 5.83 16.09
N VAL A 575 -0.61 5.24 14.95
CA VAL A 575 -1.01 3.83 14.86
C VAL A 575 0.16 2.93 15.20
N SER A 576 1.32 3.18 14.64
CA SER A 576 2.48 2.28 14.73
C SER A 576 3.12 2.27 16.11
N VAL A 577 3.16 3.41 16.83
CA VAL A 577 3.75 3.50 18.18
C VAL A 577 2.90 2.83 19.27
N ASN A 578 1.67 2.40 18.96
CA ASN A 578 0.88 1.60 19.91
C ASN A 578 1.58 0.28 20.27
N TYR A 579 2.45 -0.21 19.41
CA TYR A 579 3.27 -1.37 19.67
C TYR A 579 4.63 -1.27 18.95
N SER A 580 5.68 -1.18 19.73
CA SER A 580 7.09 -1.19 19.27
C SER A 580 7.78 -2.47 19.74
N GLY A 581 7.26 -3.61 19.36
CA GLY A 581 7.83 -4.91 19.70
C GLY A 581 8.31 -5.67 18.47
N PRO A 582 8.97 -6.82 18.67
CA PRO A 582 9.47 -7.62 17.56
C PRO A 582 8.34 -8.04 16.63
N HIS A 583 8.49 -7.79 15.34
CA HIS A 583 7.74 -8.46 14.31
C HIS A 583 8.29 -9.88 14.22
N LEU A 584 7.55 -10.83 14.75
CA LEU A 584 7.76 -12.22 14.36
C LEU A 584 7.32 -12.30 12.89
N GLY A 585 8.28 -12.40 11.98
CA GLY A 585 8.00 -12.43 10.54
C GLY A 585 6.83 -13.36 10.23
N GLN A 586 5.91 -12.94 9.39
CA GLN A 586 4.69 -13.64 8.99
C GLN A 586 3.93 -14.38 10.11
N PHE A 587 4.07 -13.93 11.36
CA PHE A 587 3.32 -14.48 12.51
C PHE A 587 3.41 -16.00 12.70
N VAL A 588 4.55 -16.57 12.39
CA VAL A 588 4.88 -17.91 12.86
C VAL A 588 5.15 -17.79 14.35
N VAL A 589 4.15 -18.10 15.16
CA VAL A 589 4.33 -18.20 16.61
C VAL A 589 5.07 -19.50 16.89
N PRO A 590 6.29 -19.47 17.46
CA PRO A 590 6.96 -20.69 17.86
C PRO A 590 6.10 -21.46 18.87
N ALA A 591 6.03 -22.79 18.74
CA ALA A 591 5.28 -23.63 19.66
C ALA A 591 5.70 -23.46 21.15
N SER A 592 6.90 -22.93 21.38
CA SER A 592 7.44 -22.62 22.70
C SER A 592 6.84 -21.37 23.39
N LEU A 593 5.95 -20.62 22.72
CA LEU A 593 5.25 -19.49 23.31
C LEU A 593 3.81 -19.83 23.77
N THR A 594 3.46 -21.10 23.82
CA THR A 594 2.17 -21.59 24.36
C THR A 594 2.24 -21.84 25.87
#